data_e4b3401538388a95cb5c55a9a3271dc9
#
_entry.id   e4b3401538388a95cb5c55a9a3271dc9
#
_cell.length_a   1.000
_cell.length_b   1.000
_cell.length_c   1.000
_cell.angle_alpha   90.00
_cell.angle_beta   90.00
_cell.angle_gamma   90.00
#
_symmetry.space_group_name_H-M   'P 1'
#
loop_
_entity.id
_entity.type
_entity.pdbx_description
1 polymer ?
#
loop_
_entity_poly.entity_id
_entity_poly.type
_entity_poly.pdbx_seq_one_letter_code
_entity_poly.pdbx_strand_id
1 'polypeptide(L)'
;MAKRTQEELLEDLKKKADMLGIEYAPNIGFEKLKERVEEKLKETETVKEKHVDINKQVHDEMHKPILAKVTDLDPLYSGEPTILITVGNAFSKVGCIVKKGTEQIIPQAVIKSLRAKTMVIWEEQIHPVTKRPTGNRVAKTSKRFSIEVIDENPELK
;
A
#
# COMPACT_ATOMS: atom_id res chain seq x y z
N MET A 1 4.51 36.85 -38.77
CA MET A 1 4.65 36.47 -37.37
C MET A 1 5.58 37.46 -36.69
N ALA A 2 5.07 38.28 -35.76
CA ALA A 2 5.87 39.31 -35.05
C ALA A 2 6.91 38.64 -34.17
N LYS A 3 8.19 39.01 -34.34
CA LYS A 3 9.29 38.60 -33.45
C LYS A 3 9.05 39.28 -32.09
N ARG A 4 8.75 38.49 -31.04
CA ARG A 4 8.68 39.00 -29.67
C ARG A 4 10.03 39.61 -29.30
N THR A 5 10.02 40.77 -28.68
CA THR A 5 11.23 41.47 -28.23
C THR A 5 11.83 40.69 -27.03
N GLN A 6 13.14 40.79 -26.84
CA GLN A 6 13.83 40.12 -25.71
C GLN A 6 13.27 40.54 -24.36
N GLU A 7 12.74 41.74 -24.24
CA GLU A 7 12.10 42.29 -23.04
C GLU A 7 10.80 41.55 -22.70
N GLU A 8 9.92 41.31 -23.70
CA GLU A 8 8.68 40.54 -23.53
C GLU A 8 8.95 39.07 -23.08
N LEU A 9 9.97 38.47 -23.65
CA LEU A 9 10.39 37.12 -23.27
C LEU A 9 10.96 37.04 -21.83
N LEU A 10 11.63 38.11 -21.38
CA LEU A 10 12.17 38.20 -20.03
C LEU A 10 11.06 38.40 -18.99
N GLU A 11 10.03 39.21 -19.33
CA GLU A 11 8.84 39.35 -18.48
C GLU A 11 8.05 38.04 -18.33
N ASP A 12 7.87 37.30 -19.42
CA ASP A 12 7.17 36.02 -19.41
C ASP A 12 7.96 34.97 -18.56
N LEU A 13 9.31 35.01 -18.61
CA LEU A 13 10.15 34.17 -17.75
C LEU A 13 10.09 34.56 -16.28
N LYS A 14 10.03 35.84 -15.95
CA LYS A 14 9.84 36.34 -14.58
C LYS A 14 8.50 35.85 -13.99
N LYS A 15 7.41 35.95 -14.75
CA LYS A 15 6.10 35.43 -14.35
C LYS A 15 6.14 33.92 -14.07
N LYS A 16 6.84 33.15 -14.93
CA LYS A 16 7.02 31.71 -14.71
C LYS A 16 7.86 31.41 -13.48
N ALA A 17 8.93 32.16 -13.23
CA ALA A 17 9.76 32.02 -12.04
C ALA A 17 8.96 32.30 -10.76
N ASP A 18 8.13 33.34 -10.76
CA ASP A 18 7.24 33.68 -9.64
C ASP A 18 6.22 32.55 -9.36
N MET A 19 5.63 31.97 -10.40
CA MET A 19 4.72 30.82 -10.28
C MET A 19 5.42 29.56 -9.71
N LEU A 20 6.71 29.39 -9.97
CA LEU A 20 7.53 28.28 -9.48
C LEU A 20 8.20 28.57 -8.13
N GLY A 21 7.99 29.76 -7.56
CA GLY A 21 8.56 30.19 -6.30
C GLY A 21 10.09 30.32 -6.34
N ILE A 22 10.65 30.71 -7.50
CA ILE A 22 12.10 30.89 -7.68
C ILE A 22 12.47 32.31 -7.32
N GLU A 23 13.30 32.47 -6.30
CA GLU A 23 13.86 33.78 -5.92
C GLU A 23 14.96 34.19 -6.91
N TYR A 24 14.85 35.41 -7.45
CA TYR A 24 15.83 35.97 -8.38
C TYR A 24 16.09 37.46 -8.11
N ALA A 25 17.29 37.92 -8.45
CA ALA A 25 17.65 39.32 -8.33
C ALA A 25 16.93 40.17 -9.40
N PRO A 26 16.49 41.41 -9.12
CA PRO A 26 15.79 42.28 -10.08
C PRO A 26 16.51 42.46 -11.43
N ASN A 27 17.86 42.42 -11.41
CA ASN A 27 18.73 42.64 -12.56
C ASN A 27 19.25 41.32 -13.18
N ILE A 28 18.55 40.19 -12.96
CA ILE A 28 18.97 38.91 -13.52
C ILE A 28 18.88 38.91 -15.06
N GLY A 29 19.95 38.45 -15.70
CA GLY A 29 19.94 38.28 -17.16
C GLY A 29 19.03 37.14 -17.63
N PHE A 30 18.49 37.28 -18.86
CA PHE A 30 17.56 36.33 -19.48
C PHE A 30 18.08 34.88 -19.44
N GLU A 31 19.33 34.65 -19.77
CA GLU A 31 19.91 33.30 -19.84
C GLU A 31 19.98 32.62 -18.46
N LYS A 32 20.41 33.37 -17.43
CA LYS A 32 20.49 32.82 -16.05
C LYS A 32 19.11 32.54 -15.46
N LEU A 33 18.11 33.35 -15.78
CA LEU A 33 16.75 33.10 -15.32
C LEU A 33 16.14 31.90 -16.03
N LYS A 34 16.40 31.76 -17.30
CA LYS A 34 15.95 30.61 -18.11
C LYS A 34 16.53 29.30 -17.58
N GLU A 35 17.83 29.26 -17.30
CA GLU A 35 18.49 28.09 -16.74
C GLU A 35 17.90 27.66 -15.40
N ARG A 36 17.66 28.60 -14.48
CA ARG A 36 17.01 28.31 -13.17
C ARG A 36 15.58 27.78 -13.30
N VAL A 37 14.82 28.35 -14.24
CA VAL A 37 13.45 27.87 -14.49
C VAL A 37 13.45 26.47 -15.07
N GLU A 38 14.35 26.18 -16.02
CA GLU A 38 14.50 24.84 -16.60
C GLU A 38 14.98 23.80 -15.58
N GLU A 39 15.91 24.18 -14.69
CA GLU A 39 16.39 23.32 -13.62
C GLU A 39 15.27 22.97 -12.63
N LYS A 40 14.49 23.96 -12.21
CA LYS A 40 13.31 23.73 -11.34
C LYS A 40 12.23 22.89 -12.01
N LEU A 41 11.97 23.08 -13.29
CA LEU A 41 11.03 22.23 -14.02
C LEU A 41 11.50 20.78 -14.08
N LYS A 42 12.78 20.54 -14.36
CA LYS A 42 13.36 19.18 -14.34
C LYS A 42 13.29 18.54 -12.95
N GLU A 43 13.58 19.28 -11.87
CA GLU A 43 13.40 18.79 -10.51
C GLU A 43 11.94 18.40 -10.23
N THR A 44 10.99 19.20 -10.67
CA THR A 44 9.55 18.95 -10.47
C THR A 44 9.07 17.75 -11.29
N GLU A 45 9.57 17.56 -12.51
CA GLU A 45 9.28 16.40 -13.35
C GLU A 45 9.85 15.12 -12.74
N THR A 46 11.10 15.11 -12.29
CA THR A 46 11.73 13.94 -11.65
C THR A 46 11.04 13.55 -10.34
N VAL A 47 10.52 14.51 -9.58
CA VAL A 47 9.72 14.23 -8.37
C VAL A 47 8.37 13.61 -8.75
N LYS A 48 7.70 14.08 -9.79
CA LYS A 48 6.45 13.49 -10.29
C LYS A 48 6.65 12.06 -10.81
N GLU A 49 7.70 11.81 -11.59
CA GLU A 49 8.03 10.48 -12.09
C GLU A 49 8.32 9.49 -10.95
N LYS A 50 9.11 9.90 -9.95
CA LYS A 50 9.35 9.06 -8.74
C LYS A 50 8.07 8.75 -7.97
N HIS A 51 7.14 9.69 -7.85
CA HIS A 51 5.85 9.47 -7.19
C HIS A 51 4.96 8.49 -7.97
N VAL A 52 4.96 8.56 -9.29
CA VAL A 52 4.21 7.63 -10.15
C VAL A 52 4.78 6.22 -10.03
N ASP A 53 6.11 6.07 -10.03
CA ASP A 53 6.77 4.77 -9.90
C ASP A 53 6.51 4.10 -8.55
N ILE A 54 6.56 4.85 -7.45
CA ILE A 54 6.25 4.32 -6.11
C ILE A 54 4.79 3.83 -6.04
N ASN A 55 3.84 4.60 -6.57
CA ASN A 55 2.43 4.22 -6.56
C ASN A 55 2.20 2.94 -7.38
N LYS A 56 2.86 2.82 -8.54
CA LYS A 56 2.79 1.63 -9.37
C LYS A 56 3.39 0.42 -8.67
N GLN A 57 4.55 0.55 -8.04
CA GLN A 57 5.18 -0.53 -7.27
C GLN A 57 4.28 -1.01 -6.13
N VAL A 58 3.70 -0.10 -5.35
CA VAL A 58 2.77 -0.43 -4.26
C VAL A 58 1.53 -1.14 -4.80
N HIS A 59 0.99 -0.68 -5.93
CA HIS A 59 -0.15 -1.32 -6.58
C HIS A 59 0.20 -2.75 -7.02
N ASP A 60 1.31 -2.93 -7.71
CA ASP A 60 1.75 -4.23 -8.24
C ASP A 60 2.05 -5.22 -7.09
N GLU A 61 2.69 -4.77 -6.01
CA GLU A 61 2.88 -5.61 -4.81
C GLU A 61 1.57 -6.02 -4.15
N MET A 62 0.59 -5.13 -4.05
CA MET A 62 -0.71 -5.44 -3.45
C MET A 62 -1.49 -6.48 -4.25
N HIS A 63 -1.38 -6.43 -5.59
CA HIS A 63 -2.10 -7.32 -6.51
C HIS A 63 -1.31 -8.57 -6.87
N LYS A 64 -0.07 -8.73 -6.39
CA LYS A 64 0.75 -9.91 -6.68
C LYS A 64 -0.04 -11.19 -6.35
N PRO A 65 -0.28 -12.08 -7.35
CA PRO A 65 -1.03 -13.30 -7.13
C PRO A 65 -0.20 -14.31 -6.34
N ILE A 66 -0.80 -14.97 -5.38
CA ILE A 66 -0.19 -16.03 -4.57
C ILE A 66 -1.18 -17.20 -4.51
N LEU A 67 -0.74 -18.40 -4.86
CA LEU A 67 -1.52 -19.61 -4.66
C LEU A 67 -1.43 -20.04 -3.20
N ALA A 68 -2.54 -20.01 -2.50
CA ALA A 68 -2.58 -20.33 -1.09
C ALA A 68 -3.90 -21.01 -0.68
N LYS A 69 -3.84 -21.77 0.41
CA LYS A 69 -4.98 -22.37 1.09
C LYS A 69 -5.17 -21.68 2.44
N VAL A 70 -6.39 -21.22 2.70
CA VAL A 70 -6.76 -20.51 3.93
C VAL A 70 -7.72 -21.35 4.74
N THR A 71 -7.36 -21.58 6.01
CA THR A 71 -8.22 -22.29 6.98
C THR A 71 -8.56 -21.33 8.11
N ASP A 72 -9.86 -21.18 8.42
CA ASP A 72 -10.34 -20.41 9.57
C ASP A 72 -10.28 -21.28 10.81
N LEU A 73 -9.60 -20.83 11.85
CA LEU A 73 -9.46 -21.52 13.11
C LEU A 73 -10.54 -21.10 14.13
N ASP A 74 -11.37 -20.13 13.79
CA ASP A 74 -12.42 -19.65 14.66
C ASP A 74 -13.66 -20.56 14.53
N PRO A 75 -14.02 -21.30 15.61
CA PRO A 75 -15.16 -22.22 15.59
C PRO A 75 -16.51 -21.54 15.35
N LEU A 76 -16.63 -20.24 15.70
CA LEU A 76 -17.87 -19.48 15.49
C LEU A 76 -18.23 -19.30 14.01
N TYR A 77 -17.23 -19.30 13.14
CA TYR A 77 -17.40 -19.11 11.70
C TYR A 77 -17.10 -20.37 10.88
N SER A 78 -17.05 -21.53 11.52
CA SER A 78 -16.76 -22.82 10.87
C SER A 78 -17.79 -23.20 9.79
N GLY A 79 -19.05 -22.75 9.95
CA GLY A 79 -20.14 -23.01 8.99
C GLY A 79 -20.12 -22.13 7.74
N GLU A 80 -19.35 -21.06 7.71
CA GLU A 80 -19.27 -20.16 6.54
C GLU A 80 -18.18 -20.66 5.57
N PRO A 81 -18.53 -21.00 4.31
CA PRO A 81 -17.56 -21.55 3.35
C PRO A 81 -16.64 -20.48 2.76
N THR A 82 -17.02 -19.21 2.83
CA THR A 82 -16.29 -18.10 2.18
C THR A 82 -16.08 -16.92 3.12
N ILE A 83 -15.06 -16.14 2.84
CA ILE A 83 -14.73 -14.90 3.54
C ILE A 83 -14.60 -13.78 2.51
N LEU A 84 -15.36 -12.70 2.66
CA LEU A 84 -15.17 -11.49 1.87
C LEU A 84 -14.18 -10.57 2.57
N ILE A 85 -13.09 -10.23 1.89
CA ILE A 85 -12.05 -9.35 2.41
C ILE A 85 -11.79 -8.23 1.43
N THR A 86 -11.76 -7.01 1.95
CA THR A 86 -11.33 -5.82 1.21
C THR A 86 -10.18 -5.18 1.96
N VAL A 87 -9.09 -4.94 1.27
CA VAL A 87 -7.89 -4.28 1.79
C VAL A 87 -7.60 -3.07 0.91
N GLY A 88 -7.35 -1.93 1.51
CA GLY A 88 -7.06 -0.72 0.74
C GLY A 88 -6.19 0.25 1.51
N ASN A 89 -5.49 1.08 0.76
CA ASN A 89 -4.76 2.25 1.22
C ASN A 89 -5.12 3.46 0.33
N ALA A 90 -4.41 4.58 0.48
CA ALA A 90 -4.64 5.79 -0.31
C ALA A 90 -4.40 5.59 -1.83
N PHE A 91 -3.66 4.55 -2.24
CA PHE A 91 -3.21 4.36 -3.62
C PHE A 91 -3.87 3.18 -4.33
N SER A 92 -4.32 2.17 -3.58
CA SER A 92 -4.88 0.96 -4.17
C SER A 92 -5.90 0.29 -3.24
N LYS A 93 -6.87 -0.42 -3.84
CA LYS A 93 -7.89 -1.18 -3.15
C LYS A 93 -8.04 -2.55 -3.80
N VAL A 94 -8.01 -3.60 -2.99
CA VAL A 94 -8.14 -4.99 -3.42
C VAL A 94 -9.27 -5.65 -2.67
N GLY A 95 -10.24 -6.23 -3.39
CA GLY A 95 -11.30 -7.06 -2.82
C GLY A 95 -11.18 -8.50 -3.32
N CYS A 96 -11.35 -9.47 -2.43
CA CYS A 96 -11.28 -10.87 -2.77
C CYS A 96 -12.27 -11.69 -1.93
N ILE A 97 -12.94 -12.67 -2.57
CA ILE A 97 -13.72 -13.70 -1.90
C ILE A 97 -12.82 -14.93 -1.73
N VAL A 98 -12.49 -15.23 -0.49
CA VAL A 98 -11.62 -16.35 -0.13
C VAL A 98 -12.47 -17.55 0.27
N LYS A 99 -12.35 -18.68 -0.45
CA LYS A 99 -12.96 -19.95 -0.09
C LYS A 99 -12.11 -20.65 0.95
N LYS A 100 -12.70 -21.07 2.07
CA LYS A 100 -12.00 -21.77 3.15
C LYS A 100 -11.65 -23.21 2.73
N GLY A 101 -10.45 -23.65 3.08
CA GLY A 101 -10.00 -25.03 2.86
C GLY A 101 -9.68 -25.40 1.42
N THR A 102 -9.79 -24.48 0.45
CA THR A 102 -9.48 -24.73 -0.96
C THR A 102 -8.25 -23.95 -1.40
N GLU A 103 -7.51 -24.51 -2.34
CA GLU A 103 -6.41 -23.83 -3.02
C GLU A 103 -6.96 -22.81 -4.00
N GLN A 104 -6.49 -21.58 -3.91
CA GLN A 104 -6.93 -20.51 -4.81
C GLN A 104 -5.86 -19.41 -4.90
N ILE A 105 -5.92 -18.65 -5.97
CA ILE A 105 -5.05 -17.49 -6.17
C ILE A 105 -5.63 -16.32 -5.37
N ILE A 106 -4.84 -15.80 -4.45
CA ILE A 106 -5.21 -14.71 -3.54
C ILE A 106 -4.19 -13.58 -3.67
N PRO A 107 -4.62 -12.32 -3.78
CA PRO A 107 -3.71 -11.18 -3.78
C PRO A 107 -2.88 -11.08 -2.49
N GLN A 108 -1.61 -10.71 -2.62
CA GLN A 108 -0.67 -10.62 -1.49
C GLN A 108 -1.18 -9.73 -0.35
N ALA A 109 -1.82 -8.60 -0.69
CA ALA A 109 -2.40 -7.70 0.32
C ALA A 109 -3.45 -8.39 1.19
N VAL A 110 -4.28 -9.25 0.61
CA VAL A 110 -5.31 -10.02 1.33
C VAL A 110 -4.65 -11.04 2.26
N ILE A 111 -3.60 -11.73 1.81
CA ILE A 111 -2.84 -12.68 2.65
C ILE A 111 -2.19 -11.98 3.83
N LYS A 112 -1.55 -10.82 3.60
CA LYS A 112 -0.98 -9.99 4.68
C LYS A 112 -2.05 -9.59 5.70
N SER A 113 -3.23 -9.18 5.24
CA SER A 113 -4.36 -8.80 6.10
C SER A 113 -4.90 -9.99 6.91
N LEU A 114 -5.05 -11.17 6.30
CA LEU A 114 -5.49 -12.37 6.98
C LEU A 114 -4.50 -12.82 8.06
N ARG A 115 -3.19 -12.76 7.79
CA ARG A 115 -2.13 -13.09 8.77
C ARG A 115 -2.14 -12.18 10.00
N ALA A 116 -2.59 -10.93 9.84
CA ALA A 116 -2.67 -9.95 10.93
C ALA A 116 -3.92 -10.15 11.81
N LYS A 117 -4.94 -10.88 11.34
CA LYS A 117 -6.17 -11.09 12.10
C LYS A 117 -5.97 -12.10 13.24
N THR A 118 -6.38 -11.71 14.42
CA THR A 118 -6.34 -12.51 15.65
C THR A 118 -7.73 -12.79 16.19
N MET A 119 -7.86 -13.82 16.98
CA MET A 119 -9.05 -14.16 17.76
C MET A 119 -8.70 -14.31 19.24
N VAL A 120 -9.68 -14.14 20.11
CA VAL A 120 -9.53 -14.35 21.54
C VAL A 120 -10.12 -15.71 21.88
N ILE A 121 -9.28 -16.57 22.50
CA ILE A 121 -9.67 -17.88 23.02
C ILE A 121 -9.69 -17.77 24.54
N TRP A 122 -10.76 -18.26 25.14
CA TRP A 122 -10.88 -18.33 26.59
C TRP A 122 -10.43 -19.72 27.07
N GLU A 123 -9.25 -19.76 27.72
CA GLU A 123 -8.72 -20.99 28.32
C GLU A 123 -9.01 -21.01 29.82
N GLU A 124 -9.35 -22.17 30.34
CA GLU A 124 -9.50 -22.34 31.79
C GLU A 124 -8.14 -22.30 32.46
N GLN A 125 -8.04 -21.52 33.52
CA GLN A 125 -6.81 -21.41 34.28
C GLN A 125 -6.64 -22.69 35.16
N ILE A 126 -5.53 -23.37 34.95
CA ILE A 126 -5.16 -24.57 35.71
C ILE A 126 -4.28 -24.16 36.90
N HIS A 127 -4.64 -24.62 38.08
CA HIS A 127 -3.82 -24.38 39.28
C HIS A 127 -2.41 -25.05 39.13
N PRO A 128 -1.31 -24.32 39.36
CA PRO A 128 0.04 -24.80 39.04
C PRO A 128 0.45 -26.05 39.85
N VAL A 129 -0.02 -26.18 41.10
CA VAL A 129 0.34 -27.30 41.97
C VAL A 129 -0.65 -28.48 41.85
N THR A 130 -1.97 -28.20 41.93
CA THR A 130 -2.98 -29.28 41.98
C THR A 130 -3.41 -29.76 40.60
N LYS A 131 -2.98 -29.06 39.51
CA LYS A 131 -3.36 -29.35 38.11
C LYS A 131 -4.88 -29.40 37.88
N ARG A 132 -5.68 -28.84 38.80
CA ARG A 132 -7.14 -28.76 38.65
C ARG A 132 -7.58 -27.41 38.07
N PRO A 133 -8.67 -27.36 37.30
CA PRO A 133 -9.22 -26.12 36.84
C PRO A 133 -9.65 -25.24 38.02
N THR A 134 -9.31 -23.95 37.97
CA THR A 134 -9.62 -22.99 39.04
C THR A 134 -11.01 -22.35 38.86
N GLY A 135 -11.71 -22.63 37.76
CA GLY A 135 -12.97 -21.98 37.41
C GLY A 135 -12.80 -20.59 36.80
N ASN A 136 -11.58 -20.02 36.81
CA ASN A 136 -11.27 -18.77 36.18
C ASN A 136 -10.92 -18.99 34.68
N ARG A 137 -11.33 -18.08 33.82
CA ARG A 137 -10.97 -18.09 32.42
C ARG A 137 -10.02 -16.95 32.11
N VAL A 138 -8.97 -17.24 31.36
CA VAL A 138 -7.97 -16.27 30.91
C VAL A 138 -8.11 -16.10 29.41
N ALA A 139 -8.16 -14.84 28.95
CA ALA A 139 -8.20 -14.52 27.54
C ALA A 139 -6.79 -14.71 26.93
N LYS A 140 -6.70 -15.51 25.88
CA LYS A 140 -5.47 -15.72 25.10
C LYS A 140 -5.70 -15.31 23.68
N THR A 141 -4.81 -14.48 23.14
CA THR A 141 -4.86 -14.07 21.75
C THR A 141 -4.17 -15.11 20.88
N SER A 142 -4.86 -15.60 19.86
CA SER A 142 -4.33 -16.54 18.87
C SER A 142 -4.57 -16.02 17.46
N LYS A 143 -3.83 -16.53 16.47
CA LYS A 143 -4.11 -16.24 15.06
C LYS A 143 -5.43 -16.85 14.65
N ARG A 144 -6.26 -16.08 13.93
CA ARG A 144 -7.55 -16.58 13.45
C ARG A 144 -7.41 -17.49 12.23
N PHE A 145 -6.47 -17.21 11.33
CA PHE A 145 -6.31 -17.93 10.07
C PHE A 145 -4.99 -18.67 10.02
N SER A 146 -5.05 -19.93 9.59
CA SER A 146 -3.89 -20.70 9.13
C SER A 146 -3.79 -20.54 7.62
N ILE A 147 -2.64 -20.10 7.11
CA ILE A 147 -2.40 -19.84 5.70
C ILE A 147 -1.21 -20.65 5.24
N GLU A 148 -1.47 -21.60 4.36
CA GLU A 148 -0.47 -22.43 3.68
C GLU A 148 -0.24 -21.82 2.28
N VAL A 149 0.97 -21.30 2.05
CA VAL A 149 1.38 -20.78 0.75
C VAL A 149 1.95 -21.94 -0.06
N ILE A 150 1.37 -22.18 -1.23
CA ILE A 150 1.75 -23.27 -2.11
C ILE A 150 2.71 -22.77 -3.19
N ASP A 151 2.38 -21.62 -3.80
CA ASP A 151 3.22 -20.98 -4.81
C ASP A 151 3.13 -19.46 -4.70
N GLU A 152 4.31 -18.80 -4.67
CA GLU A 152 4.40 -17.34 -4.57
C GLU A 152 4.33 -16.63 -5.93
N ASN A 153 4.46 -17.36 -7.03
CA ASN A 153 4.40 -16.83 -8.39
C ASN A 153 3.63 -17.80 -9.31
N PRO A 154 2.33 -18.05 -9.02
CA PRO A 154 1.56 -18.96 -9.86
C PRO A 154 1.46 -18.37 -11.27
N GLU A 155 1.88 -19.15 -12.28
CA GLU A 155 1.61 -18.82 -13.67
C GLU A 155 0.09 -18.82 -13.87
N LEU A 156 -0.46 -17.69 -14.27
CA LEU A 156 -1.87 -17.56 -14.64
C LEU A 156 -2.07 -18.34 -15.94
N LYS A 157 -2.51 -19.60 -15.82
CA LYS A 157 -2.93 -20.44 -16.97
C LYS A 157 -4.34 -20.06 -17.40
#